data_35c288f31ba1aa37fe5cc5bc0c1c2a41
#
_entry.id   35c288f31ba1aa37fe5cc5bc0c1c2a41
#
_cell.length_a   1.000
_cell.length_b   1.000
_cell.length_c   1.000
_cell.angle_alpha   90.00
_cell.angle_beta   90.00
_cell.angle_gamma   90.00
#
_symmetry.space_group_name_H-M   'P 1'
#
loop_
_entity.id
_entity.type
_entity.pdbx_description
1 polymer ?
#
loop_
_entity_poly.entity_id
_entity_poly.type
_entity_poly.pdbx_seq_one_letter_code
_entity_poly.pdbx_strand_id
1 'polypeptide(L)'
;VTPSWMRTCRLVAVCLSLALLLPSKAAMAEQQATWPPQLEVSHVLLQTSLYTRHFSPQPDHNNHQELISLELHNPQRWLVGGARFLSSFDQEAVYLYAGREFPFWKPTEDITVRAKLTAGLLHGYRGEYQDNIPFNRFGTAPAALPSLGLQWGRFETDLIVFGTAGAMVLGGIRF
;
A
#
# COMPACT_ATOMS: atom_id res chain seq x y z
N VAL A 1 22.43 37.58 -3.84
CA VAL A 1 22.05 36.77 -2.65
C VAL A 1 20.58 36.97 -2.45
N THR A 2 19.73 36.02 -2.92
CA THR A 2 18.27 36.06 -2.76
C THR A 2 17.88 35.58 -1.35
N PRO A 3 17.05 36.31 -0.61
CA PRO A 3 16.71 35.96 0.77
C PRO A 3 15.89 34.69 0.85
N SER A 4 16.16 33.86 1.89
CA SER A 4 15.66 32.50 2.09
C SER A 4 14.12 32.37 2.24
N TRP A 5 13.41 33.47 2.55
CA TRP A 5 11.96 33.48 2.70
C TRP A 5 11.18 33.33 1.36
N MET A 6 11.83 33.62 0.22
CA MET A 6 11.20 33.41 -1.09
C MET A 6 11.10 31.92 -1.51
N ARG A 7 11.87 31.02 -0.89
CA ARG A 7 11.80 29.57 -1.18
C ARG A 7 10.65 28.87 -0.46
N THR A 8 10.26 29.37 0.71
CA THR A 8 9.17 28.83 1.51
C THR A 8 7.78 29.13 0.93
N CYS A 9 7.59 30.29 0.29
CA CYS A 9 6.32 30.64 -0.35
C CYS A 9 5.97 29.80 -1.59
N ARG A 10 6.97 29.25 -2.32
CA ARG A 10 6.69 28.41 -3.49
C ARG A 10 6.23 26.99 -3.13
N LEU A 11 6.67 26.45 -2.01
CA LEU A 11 6.24 25.13 -1.53
C LEU A 11 4.81 25.17 -0.97
N VAL A 12 4.40 26.24 -0.33
CA VAL A 12 3.04 26.41 0.19
C VAL A 12 2.04 26.59 -0.95
N ALA A 13 2.41 27.28 -2.04
CA ALA A 13 1.53 27.47 -3.20
C ALA A 13 1.28 26.18 -3.99
N VAL A 14 2.23 25.25 -4.03
CA VAL A 14 2.05 23.94 -4.68
C VAL A 14 1.16 23.01 -3.84
N CYS A 15 1.21 23.11 -2.52
CA CYS A 15 0.32 22.33 -1.64
C CYS A 15 -1.13 22.85 -1.68
N LEU A 16 -1.36 24.14 -1.89
CA LEU A 16 -2.72 24.70 -1.99
C LEU A 16 -3.40 24.40 -3.33
N SER A 17 -2.64 24.27 -4.42
CA SER A 17 -3.21 23.93 -5.73
C SER A 17 -3.59 22.45 -5.88
N LEU A 18 -3.04 21.55 -5.08
CA LEU A 18 -3.45 20.14 -5.05
C LEU A 18 -4.74 19.91 -4.27
N ALA A 19 -5.12 20.81 -3.37
CA ALA A 19 -6.35 20.71 -2.58
C ALA A 19 -7.64 21.03 -3.38
N LEU A 20 -7.53 21.64 -4.55
CA LEU A 20 -8.67 22.01 -5.40
C LEU A 20 -9.10 20.92 -6.40
N LEU A 21 -8.40 19.78 -6.45
CA LEU A 21 -8.75 18.61 -7.27
C LEU A 21 -9.45 17.50 -6.46
N LEU A 22 -9.91 17.79 -5.24
CA LEU A 22 -10.74 16.84 -4.51
C LEU A 22 -12.08 16.71 -5.23
N PRO A 23 -12.50 15.48 -5.62
CA PRO A 23 -13.79 15.26 -6.23
C PRO A 23 -14.90 15.77 -5.29
N SER A 24 -15.90 16.41 -5.88
CA SER A 24 -17.07 16.91 -5.14
C SER A 24 -17.66 15.79 -4.28
N LYS A 25 -18.16 16.14 -3.08
CA LYS A 25 -18.76 15.21 -2.10
C LYS A 25 -19.87 14.29 -2.69
N ALA A 26 -20.39 14.58 -3.86
CA ALA A 26 -21.39 13.78 -4.55
C ALA A 26 -20.85 12.43 -5.10
N ALA A 27 -19.53 12.28 -5.33
CA ALA A 27 -18.94 11.03 -5.81
C ALA A 27 -18.53 10.08 -4.67
N MET A 28 -18.64 10.51 -3.42
CA MET A 28 -18.31 9.69 -2.23
C MET A 28 -19.57 9.16 -1.52
N ALA A 29 -20.72 9.31 -2.12
CA ALA A 29 -21.93 8.71 -1.57
C ALA A 29 -21.90 7.20 -1.84
N GLU A 30 -21.91 6.48 -0.74
CA GLU A 30 -22.35 5.09 -0.59
C GLU A 30 -21.35 3.96 -0.83
N GLN A 31 -20.59 3.73 0.17
CA GLN A 31 -20.62 2.42 0.86
C GLN A 31 -20.21 2.69 2.31
N GLN A 32 -21.19 3.03 3.14
CA GLN A 32 -20.99 3.15 4.58
C GLN A 32 -20.40 1.82 5.06
N ALA A 33 -19.16 1.89 5.55
CA ALA A 33 -18.57 0.75 6.23
C ALA A 33 -19.39 0.51 7.49
N THR A 34 -20.32 -0.41 7.40
CA THR A 34 -21.06 -0.86 8.57
C THR A 34 -20.10 -1.67 9.46
N TRP A 35 -20.15 -1.42 10.74
CA TRP A 35 -19.45 -2.23 11.71
C TRP A 35 -20.46 -3.11 12.45
N PRO A 36 -20.21 -4.41 12.63
CA PRO A 36 -19.03 -5.18 12.21
C PRO A 36 -19.00 -5.46 10.69
N PRO A 37 -17.79 -5.73 10.12
CA PRO A 37 -17.65 -6.13 8.73
C PRO A 37 -18.43 -7.41 8.43
N GLN A 38 -19.04 -7.49 7.25
CA GLN A 38 -19.68 -8.73 6.79
C GLN A 38 -18.61 -9.78 6.49
N LEU A 39 -18.87 -11.03 6.88
CA LEU A 39 -17.96 -12.16 6.62
C LEU A 39 -18.09 -12.74 5.21
N GLU A 40 -18.95 -12.16 4.38
CA GLU A 40 -19.11 -12.57 2.98
C GLU A 40 -17.87 -12.18 2.17
N VAL A 41 -17.33 -13.12 1.38
CA VAL A 41 -16.22 -12.87 0.45
C VAL A 41 -16.81 -12.46 -0.90
N SER A 42 -16.51 -11.26 -1.35
CA SER A 42 -16.92 -10.74 -2.66
C SER A 42 -15.97 -11.16 -3.77
N HIS A 43 -14.68 -11.23 -3.48
CA HIS A 43 -13.64 -11.68 -4.41
C HIS A 43 -12.34 -12.00 -3.68
N VAL A 44 -11.48 -12.70 -4.40
CA VAL A 44 -10.12 -13.05 -3.99
C VAL A 44 -9.15 -12.33 -4.93
N LEU A 45 -8.13 -11.68 -4.37
CA LEU A 45 -7.07 -11.03 -5.13
C LEU A 45 -5.75 -11.76 -4.90
N LEU A 46 -5.14 -12.26 -5.98
CA LEU A 46 -3.79 -12.81 -5.99
C LEU A 46 -2.84 -11.80 -6.62
N GLN A 47 -1.75 -11.46 -5.93
CA GLN A 47 -0.77 -10.48 -6.41
C GLN A 47 0.66 -10.99 -6.30
N THR A 48 1.52 -10.41 -7.14
CA THR A 48 2.98 -10.60 -7.08
C THR A 48 3.70 -9.26 -7.27
N SER A 49 4.95 -9.19 -6.80
CA SER A 49 5.80 -8.02 -7.03
C SER A 49 6.25 -7.97 -8.49
N LEU A 50 6.11 -6.80 -9.10
CA LEU A 50 6.60 -6.52 -10.45
C LEU A 50 7.89 -5.69 -10.41
N TYR A 51 7.98 -4.76 -9.47
CA TYR A 51 9.12 -3.87 -9.36
C TYR A 51 9.23 -3.35 -7.92
N THR A 52 10.47 -3.26 -7.42
CA THR A 52 10.78 -2.64 -6.13
C THR A 52 11.92 -1.65 -6.27
N ARG A 53 11.82 -0.56 -5.54
CA ARG A 53 12.87 0.46 -5.47
C ARG A 53 13.05 0.94 -4.04
N HIS A 54 14.28 0.85 -3.55
CA HIS A 54 14.69 1.50 -2.32
C HIS A 54 15.07 2.96 -2.60
N PHE A 55 14.68 3.88 -1.70
CA PHE A 55 14.99 5.32 -1.85
C PHE A 55 16.43 5.64 -1.44
N SER A 56 17.02 4.81 -0.58
CA SER A 56 18.43 4.86 -0.19
C SER A 56 19.06 3.51 -0.47
N PRO A 57 19.43 3.22 -1.73
CA PRO A 57 19.97 1.92 -2.10
C PRO A 57 21.32 1.66 -1.43
N GLN A 58 21.50 0.44 -0.91
CA GLN A 58 22.76 -0.06 -0.39
C GLN A 58 23.21 -1.25 -1.25
N PRO A 59 24.52 -1.57 -1.30
CA PRO A 59 25.02 -2.64 -2.16
C PRO A 59 24.44 -4.04 -1.85
N ASP A 60 24.01 -4.25 -0.61
CA ASP A 60 23.43 -5.49 -0.08
C ASP A 60 21.90 -5.54 -0.16
N HIS A 61 21.24 -4.48 -0.72
CA HIS A 61 19.79 -4.48 -0.86
C HIS A 61 19.34 -5.38 -2.02
N ASN A 62 18.52 -6.37 -1.70
CA ASN A 62 17.75 -7.12 -2.68
C ASN A 62 16.60 -6.28 -3.23
N ASN A 63 16.50 -6.17 -4.57
CA ASN A 63 15.39 -5.54 -5.27
C ASN A 63 14.44 -6.57 -5.93
N HIS A 64 14.67 -7.87 -5.72
CA HIS A 64 13.85 -8.98 -6.21
C HIS A 64 13.17 -9.67 -5.03
N GLN A 65 12.10 -9.06 -4.50
CA GLN A 65 11.45 -9.56 -3.30
C GLN A 65 10.60 -10.80 -3.49
N GLU A 66 10.38 -11.25 -4.73
CA GLU A 66 9.60 -12.47 -5.03
C GLU A 66 8.29 -12.56 -4.23
N LEU A 67 7.61 -11.42 -4.07
CA LEU A 67 6.41 -11.35 -3.27
C LEU A 67 5.27 -12.10 -3.94
N ILE A 68 4.56 -12.89 -3.16
CA ILE A 68 3.23 -13.40 -3.48
C ILE A 68 2.28 -13.07 -2.34
N SER A 69 1.09 -12.57 -2.65
CA SER A 69 0.06 -12.26 -1.66
C SER A 69 -1.31 -12.74 -2.10
N LEU A 70 -2.14 -13.06 -1.10
CA LEU A 70 -3.54 -13.41 -1.25
C LEU A 70 -4.36 -12.52 -0.34
N GLU A 71 -5.40 -11.88 -0.89
CA GLU A 71 -6.36 -11.06 -0.15
C GLU A 71 -7.78 -11.58 -0.36
N LEU A 72 -8.56 -11.63 0.71
CA LEU A 72 -10.00 -11.89 0.70
C LEU A 72 -10.73 -10.58 0.96
N HIS A 73 -11.54 -10.15 0.03
CA HIS A 73 -12.29 -8.89 0.10
C HIS A 73 -13.77 -9.14 0.35
N ASN A 74 -14.39 -8.29 1.15
CA ASN A 74 -15.84 -8.31 1.36
C ASN A 74 -16.55 -7.21 0.54
N PRO A 75 -17.90 -7.25 0.43
CA PRO A 75 -18.66 -6.23 -0.30
C PRO A 75 -18.49 -4.81 0.24
N GLN A 76 -18.17 -4.66 1.52
CA GLN A 76 -17.93 -3.36 2.18
C GLN A 76 -16.50 -2.85 2.02
N ARG A 77 -15.67 -3.50 1.17
CA ARG A 77 -14.28 -3.18 0.86
C ARG A 77 -13.29 -3.36 2.02
N TRP A 78 -13.67 -4.11 3.05
CA TRP A 78 -12.73 -4.64 4.00
C TRP A 78 -12.01 -5.83 3.40
N LEU A 79 -10.78 -6.04 3.82
CA LEU A 79 -9.96 -7.17 3.39
C LEU A 79 -9.17 -7.75 4.55
N VAL A 80 -8.84 -9.01 4.40
CA VAL A 80 -7.82 -9.70 5.17
C VAL A 80 -6.88 -10.40 4.18
N GLY A 81 -5.61 -10.44 4.50
CA GLY A 81 -4.65 -11.03 3.56
C GLY A 81 -3.35 -11.44 4.21
N GLY A 82 -2.54 -12.11 3.41
CA GLY A 82 -1.20 -12.51 3.75
C GLY A 82 -0.28 -12.40 2.54
N ALA A 83 0.94 -11.96 2.79
CA ALA A 83 2.01 -11.91 1.80
C ALA A 83 3.24 -12.64 2.32
N ARG A 84 3.92 -13.39 1.43
CA ARG A 84 5.26 -13.94 1.65
C ARG A 84 6.20 -13.31 0.63
N PHE A 85 7.38 -12.92 1.08
CA PHE A 85 8.37 -12.25 0.23
C PHE A 85 9.78 -12.40 0.79
N LEU A 86 10.79 -12.12 -0.03
CA LEU A 86 12.15 -11.90 0.43
C LEU A 86 12.28 -10.43 0.88
N SER A 87 12.82 -10.23 2.07
CA SER A 87 13.12 -8.88 2.57
C SER A 87 14.24 -8.22 1.75
N SER A 88 14.50 -6.96 2.01
CA SER A 88 15.64 -6.24 1.40
C SER A 88 17.00 -6.88 1.71
N PHE A 89 17.05 -7.82 2.63
CA PHE A 89 18.26 -8.53 3.09
C PHE A 89 18.17 -10.04 2.85
N ASP A 90 17.41 -10.48 1.84
CA ASP A 90 17.21 -11.89 1.46
C ASP A 90 16.66 -12.80 2.57
N GLN A 91 16.05 -12.22 3.62
CA GLN A 91 15.38 -13.00 4.65
C GLN A 91 13.92 -13.26 4.24
N GLU A 92 13.46 -14.49 4.44
CA GLU A 92 12.03 -14.79 4.29
C GLU A 92 11.19 -13.99 5.28
N ALA A 93 10.21 -13.28 4.76
CA ALA A 93 9.29 -12.47 5.54
C ALA A 93 7.84 -12.78 5.19
N VAL A 94 6.98 -12.65 6.19
CA VAL A 94 5.54 -12.84 6.07
C VAL A 94 4.84 -11.63 6.66
N TYR A 95 3.87 -11.10 5.95
CA TYR A 95 2.99 -10.03 6.42
C TYR A 95 1.54 -10.52 6.46
N LEU A 96 0.95 -10.59 7.65
CA LEU A 96 -0.47 -10.90 7.86
C LEU A 96 -1.20 -9.63 8.25
N TYR A 97 -2.28 -9.31 7.56
CA TYR A 97 -2.91 -8.01 7.69
C TYR A 97 -4.41 -8.02 7.47
N ALA A 98 -5.05 -7.00 7.98
CA ALA A 98 -6.37 -6.55 7.59
C ALA A 98 -6.29 -5.14 7.02
N GLY A 99 -7.29 -4.74 6.25
CA GLY A 99 -7.28 -3.42 5.63
C GLY A 99 -8.60 -3.03 5.02
N ARG A 100 -8.56 -1.91 4.32
CA ARG A 100 -9.72 -1.38 3.60
C ARG A 100 -9.31 -0.65 2.33
N GLU A 101 -10.17 -0.75 1.31
CA GLU A 101 -10.07 0.01 0.07
C GLU A 101 -10.96 1.25 0.10
N PHE A 102 -10.49 2.31 -0.57
CA PHE A 102 -11.16 3.59 -0.72
C PHE A 102 -11.11 4.00 -2.20
N PRO A 103 -12.06 3.55 -3.04
CA PRO A 103 -12.15 4.01 -4.42
C PRO A 103 -12.55 5.49 -4.41
N PHE A 104 -11.90 6.29 -5.25
CA PHE A 104 -12.13 7.74 -5.27
C PHE A 104 -12.24 8.34 -6.67
N TRP A 105 -11.88 7.57 -7.71
CA TRP A 105 -11.97 8.04 -9.09
C TRP A 105 -12.25 6.88 -10.05
N LYS A 106 -13.19 7.10 -10.96
CA LYS A 106 -13.56 6.18 -12.04
C LYS A 106 -13.49 6.92 -13.38
N PRO A 107 -12.34 6.91 -14.06
CA PRO A 107 -12.21 7.58 -15.36
C PRO A 107 -13.02 6.91 -16.46
N THR A 108 -13.30 5.62 -16.36
CA THR A 108 -14.17 4.84 -17.26
C THR A 108 -14.97 3.82 -16.45
N GLU A 109 -15.94 3.15 -17.07
CA GLU A 109 -16.71 2.08 -16.42
C GLU A 109 -15.82 0.92 -15.91
N ASP A 110 -14.75 0.62 -16.68
CA ASP A 110 -13.87 -0.51 -16.39
C ASP A 110 -12.69 -0.16 -15.48
N ILE A 111 -12.40 1.13 -15.28
CA ILE A 111 -11.22 1.58 -14.55
C ILE A 111 -11.62 2.24 -13.24
N THR A 112 -11.09 1.74 -12.14
CA THR A 112 -11.24 2.34 -10.81
C THR A 112 -9.88 2.64 -10.21
N VAL A 113 -9.66 3.88 -9.78
CA VAL A 113 -8.50 4.28 -8.98
C VAL A 113 -8.92 4.28 -7.51
N ARG A 114 -8.08 3.66 -6.66
CA ARG A 114 -8.36 3.47 -5.25
C ARG A 114 -7.12 3.67 -4.38
N ALA A 115 -7.31 4.16 -3.18
CA ALA A 115 -6.35 4.01 -2.12
C ALA A 115 -6.66 2.73 -1.34
N LYS A 116 -5.65 2.11 -0.74
CA LYS A 116 -5.79 0.98 0.17
C LYS A 116 -4.88 1.21 1.37
N LEU A 117 -5.38 0.92 2.56
CA LEU A 117 -4.61 0.94 3.79
C LEU A 117 -4.70 -0.43 4.43
N THR A 118 -3.56 -1.03 4.69
CA THR A 118 -3.45 -2.30 5.42
C THR A 118 -2.67 -2.10 6.71
N ALA A 119 -3.01 -2.85 7.74
CA ALA A 119 -2.30 -2.90 9.01
C ALA A 119 -2.25 -4.32 9.53
N GLY A 120 -1.11 -4.72 10.10
CA GLY A 120 -0.92 -6.09 10.53
C GLY A 120 0.43 -6.35 11.19
N LEU A 121 0.84 -7.61 11.14
CA LEU A 121 2.07 -8.10 11.72
C LEU A 121 3.02 -8.56 10.62
N LEU A 122 4.20 -7.98 10.60
CA LEU A 122 5.30 -8.34 9.73
C LEU A 122 6.29 -9.19 10.52
N HIS A 123 6.59 -10.39 10.04
CA HIS A 123 7.56 -11.30 10.63
C HIS A 123 8.65 -11.65 9.61
N GLY A 124 9.91 -11.73 10.05
CA GLY A 124 11.02 -12.19 9.21
C GLY A 124 12.31 -11.39 9.34
N TYR A 125 12.25 -10.16 9.89
CA TYR A 125 13.44 -9.33 10.09
C TYR A 125 14.13 -9.71 11.43
N ARG A 126 15.22 -10.46 11.34
CA ARG A 126 15.92 -11.07 12.50
C ARG A 126 17.39 -10.70 12.53
N GLY A 127 18.02 -10.91 13.69
CA GLY A 127 19.44 -10.69 13.90
C GLY A 127 19.83 -9.21 13.76
N GLU A 128 20.84 -8.92 12.98
CA GLU A 128 21.35 -7.57 12.73
C GLU A 128 20.35 -6.64 12.02
N TYR A 129 19.34 -7.19 11.32
CA TYR A 129 18.31 -6.44 10.61
C TYR A 129 17.04 -6.18 11.44
N GLN A 130 17.01 -6.63 12.69
CA GLN A 130 15.85 -6.49 13.56
C GLN A 130 15.52 -5.01 13.80
N ASP A 131 16.51 -4.17 13.98
CA ASP A 131 16.36 -2.75 14.31
C ASP A 131 15.96 -1.87 13.10
N ASN A 132 15.97 -2.45 11.90
CA ASN A 132 15.54 -1.74 10.67
C ASN A 132 14.03 -1.50 10.62
N ILE A 133 13.24 -2.22 11.45
CA ILE A 133 11.80 -2.02 11.55
C ILE A 133 11.44 -1.58 12.97
N PRO A 134 10.77 -0.40 13.10
CA PRO A 134 10.33 0.09 14.41
C PRO A 134 9.46 -0.93 15.15
N PHE A 135 9.65 -1.01 16.46
CA PHE A 135 8.91 -1.92 17.36
C PHE A 135 9.09 -3.41 17.08
N ASN A 136 10.11 -3.79 16.32
CA ASN A 136 10.40 -5.20 16.06
C ASN A 136 10.83 -5.90 17.36
N ARG A 137 10.10 -6.94 17.73
CA ARG A 137 10.47 -7.84 18.85
C ARG A 137 10.43 -9.27 18.36
N PHE A 138 11.50 -9.99 18.61
CA PHE A 138 11.65 -11.40 18.20
C PHE A 138 11.39 -11.65 16.70
N GLY A 139 11.79 -10.69 15.85
CA GLY A 139 11.58 -10.76 14.41
C GLY A 139 10.15 -10.40 13.95
N THR A 140 9.29 -9.90 14.84
CA THR A 140 7.92 -9.50 14.54
C THR A 140 7.68 -8.03 14.88
N ALA A 141 7.12 -7.29 13.94
CA ALA A 141 6.81 -5.86 14.10
C ALA A 141 5.39 -5.57 13.62
N PRO A 142 4.68 -4.60 14.24
CA PRO A 142 3.50 -4.02 13.62
C PRO A 142 3.89 -3.23 12.38
N ALA A 143 3.08 -3.34 11.31
CA ALA A 143 3.29 -2.59 10.09
C ALA A 143 1.97 -2.06 9.56
N ALA A 144 2.00 -0.84 9.00
CA ALA A 144 0.88 -0.25 8.28
C ALA A 144 1.37 0.25 6.93
N LEU A 145 0.70 -0.20 5.86
CA LEU A 145 1.13 0.06 4.49
C LEU A 145 0.01 0.75 3.70
N PRO A 146 0.20 2.01 3.33
CA PRO A 146 -0.64 2.68 2.36
C PRO A 146 -0.27 2.25 0.94
N SER A 147 -1.25 2.13 0.07
CA SER A 147 -1.04 1.95 -1.36
C SER A 147 -2.03 2.74 -2.20
N LEU A 148 -1.63 3.00 -3.43
CA LEU A 148 -2.45 3.57 -4.48
C LEU A 148 -2.60 2.53 -5.58
N GLY A 149 -3.82 2.16 -5.92
CA GLY A 149 -4.10 1.08 -6.85
C GLY A 149 -4.96 1.50 -8.02
N LEU A 150 -4.81 0.76 -9.10
CA LEU A 150 -5.64 0.85 -10.28
C LEU A 150 -6.22 -0.54 -10.57
N GLN A 151 -7.54 -0.61 -10.67
CA GLN A 151 -8.27 -1.80 -11.11
C GLN A 151 -8.73 -1.58 -12.55
N TRP A 152 -8.51 -2.58 -13.42
CA TRP A 152 -9.03 -2.63 -14.78
C TRP A 152 -9.62 -4.02 -15.05
N GLY A 153 -10.95 -4.10 -15.00
CA GLY A 153 -11.65 -5.37 -15.08
C GLY A 153 -11.20 -6.32 -13.96
N ARG A 154 -10.55 -7.42 -14.33
CA ARG A 154 -10.01 -8.43 -13.39
C ARG A 154 -8.56 -8.16 -12.96
N PHE A 155 -7.87 -7.23 -13.60
CA PHE A 155 -6.49 -6.91 -13.31
C PHE A 155 -6.41 -5.78 -12.30
N GLU A 156 -5.43 -5.88 -11.41
CA GLU A 156 -5.13 -4.84 -10.43
C GLU A 156 -3.64 -4.56 -10.38
N THR A 157 -3.30 -3.30 -10.13
CA THR A 157 -1.94 -2.92 -9.76
C THR A 157 -2.00 -2.08 -8.49
N ASP A 158 -1.01 -2.24 -7.62
CA ASP A 158 -0.86 -1.46 -6.40
C ASP A 158 0.56 -0.89 -6.30
N LEU A 159 0.68 0.41 -6.07
CA LEU A 159 1.92 1.04 -5.65
C LEU A 159 1.90 1.15 -4.13
N ILE A 160 2.68 0.33 -3.47
CA ILE A 160 2.86 0.33 -2.01
C ILE A 160 4.05 1.21 -1.66
N VAL A 161 3.91 2.01 -0.59
CA VAL A 161 5.01 2.81 -0.04
C VAL A 161 5.31 2.33 1.37
N PHE A 162 6.57 1.95 1.63
CA PHE A 162 7.03 1.55 2.96
C PHE A 162 7.83 2.67 3.64
N GLY A 163 7.12 3.76 3.91
CA GLY A 163 7.69 4.94 4.55
C GLY A 163 8.84 5.53 3.75
N THR A 164 9.98 5.76 4.40
CA THR A 164 11.20 6.29 3.78
C THR A 164 12.10 5.22 3.18
N ALA A 165 11.78 3.93 3.36
CA ALA A 165 12.62 2.83 2.89
C ALA A 165 12.51 2.62 1.38
N GLY A 166 11.30 2.67 0.82
CA GLY A 166 11.12 2.42 -0.60
C GLY A 166 9.66 2.31 -1.05
N ALA A 167 9.49 1.88 -2.28
CA ALA A 167 8.20 1.60 -2.89
C ALA A 167 8.23 0.33 -3.73
N MET A 168 7.08 -0.33 -3.85
CA MET A 168 6.91 -1.56 -4.62
C MET A 168 5.65 -1.47 -5.48
N VAL A 169 5.76 -1.96 -6.70
CA VAL A 169 4.61 -2.14 -7.60
C VAL A 169 4.22 -3.61 -7.59
N LEU A 170 2.97 -3.89 -7.26
CA LEU A 170 2.36 -5.21 -7.38
C LEU A 170 1.47 -5.26 -8.62
N GLY A 171 1.39 -6.43 -9.23
CA GLY A 171 0.39 -6.78 -10.21
C GLY A 171 -0.45 -7.95 -9.71
N GLY A 172 -1.74 -7.95 -10.00
CA GLY A 172 -2.65 -8.97 -9.49
C GLY A 172 -3.83 -9.28 -10.38
N ILE A 173 -4.49 -10.37 -10.03
CA ILE A 173 -5.70 -10.86 -10.70
C ILE A 173 -6.78 -11.12 -9.65
N ARG A 174 -7.97 -10.63 -9.94
CA ARG A 174 -9.19 -10.80 -9.15
C ARG A 174 -10.00 -12.00 -9.65
N PHE A 175 -10.48 -12.82 -8.72
CA PHE A 175 -11.33 -14.00 -8.95
C PHE A 175 -12.67 -13.88 -8.24
#